data_052de13913ba3c133679f62bbc80dfa7
#
_entry.id   052de13913ba3c133679f62bbc80dfa7
#
_cell.length_a   1.000
_cell.length_b   1.000
_cell.length_c   1.000
_cell.angle_alpha   90.00
_cell.angle_beta   90.00
_cell.angle_gamma   90.00
#
_symmetry.space_group_name_H-M   'P 1'
#
loop_
_entity.id
_entity.type
_entity.pdbx_description
1 polymer ?
#
loop_
_entity_poly.entity_id
_entity_poly.type
_entity_poly.pdbx_seq_one_letter_code
_entity_poly.pdbx_strand_id
1 'polypeptide(L)'
;QEEIFKRIQAWMEARLKKNANTSRVVYTNPEEGQIVGTGDEWIVFSSSALSLDRTKILYQLSVVCAPEKCTMEVEKIRFNYREGKEKYTAEEWIVDKYALNKAKTKLVRGLAKWRRKTVDFVDDLALGAAEALSASTAKKAAEAAEQKEAKKEEKSVVNSGPIVIAPKAEVEVKTPAETGKVTVIPATPLTP
;
A
#
# COMPACT_ATOMS: atom_id res chain seq x y z
N GLN A 1 -3.98 -17.85 -4.03
CA GLN A 1 -4.87 -16.73 -4.34
C GLN A 1 -5.83 -16.43 -3.18
N GLU A 2 -6.61 -17.39 -2.69
CA GLU A 2 -7.63 -17.20 -1.65
C GLU A 2 -7.06 -16.63 -0.34
N GLU A 3 -5.92 -17.11 0.12
CA GLU A 3 -5.26 -16.60 1.33
C GLU A 3 -4.75 -15.17 1.16
N ILE A 4 -4.17 -14.85 0.00
CA ILE A 4 -3.73 -13.51 -0.36
C ILE A 4 -4.92 -12.55 -0.38
N PHE A 5 -6.02 -12.97 -1.01
CA PHE A 5 -7.26 -12.21 -1.08
C PHE A 5 -7.82 -11.88 0.31
N LYS A 6 -7.99 -12.89 1.19
CA LYS A 6 -8.51 -12.71 2.55
C LYS A 6 -7.67 -11.72 3.37
N ARG A 7 -6.37 -11.71 3.20
CA ARG A 7 -5.47 -10.80 3.92
C ARG A 7 -5.56 -9.39 3.44
N ILE A 8 -5.54 -9.21 2.13
CA ILE A 8 -5.73 -7.87 1.54
C ILE A 8 -7.10 -7.33 1.90
N GLN A 9 -8.14 -8.16 1.88
CA GLN A 9 -9.46 -7.75 2.32
C GLN A 9 -9.45 -7.29 3.78
N ALA A 10 -8.91 -8.10 4.69
CA ALA A 10 -8.84 -7.76 6.11
C ALA A 10 -8.01 -6.49 6.36
N TRP A 11 -6.88 -6.33 5.67
CA TRP A 11 -6.08 -5.13 5.73
C TRP A 11 -6.87 -3.90 5.25
N MET A 12 -7.52 -4.00 4.10
CA MET A 12 -8.29 -2.91 3.51
C MET A 12 -9.46 -2.51 4.42
N GLU A 13 -10.19 -3.48 4.97
CA GLU A 13 -11.27 -3.23 5.94
C GLU A 13 -10.74 -2.52 7.19
N ALA A 14 -9.62 -2.99 7.75
CA ALA A 14 -8.99 -2.39 8.93
C ALA A 14 -8.48 -0.97 8.65
N ARG A 15 -7.87 -0.74 7.48
CA ARG A 15 -7.39 0.57 7.06
C ARG A 15 -8.54 1.57 6.90
N LEU A 16 -9.55 1.18 6.15
CA LEU A 16 -10.68 2.04 5.83
C LEU A 16 -11.56 2.31 7.05
N LYS A 17 -11.70 1.35 7.96
CA LYS A 17 -12.47 1.50 9.20
C LYS A 17 -11.94 2.60 10.13
N LYS A 18 -10.65 2.95 10.05
CA LYS A 18 -10.07 4.04 10.85
C LYS A 18 -10.71 5.39 10.58
N ASN A 19 -11.32 5.56 9.40
CA ASN A 19 -11.98 6.80 8.97
C ASN A 19 -13.47 6.54 8.65
N ALA A 20 -14.17 6.00 9.59
CA ALA A 20 -15.37 5.18 9.48
C ALA A 20 -16.64 5.81 8.86
N ASN A 21 -16.69 7.12 8.60
CA ASN A 21 -17.97 7.70 8.17
C ASN A 21 -18.29 7.50 6.69
N THR A 22 -17.27 7.48 5.83
CA THR A 22 -17.43 7.35 4.38
C THR A 22 -16.53 6.28 3.77
N SER A 23 -15.48 5.86 4.50
CA SER A 23 -14.51 4.88 4.06
C SER A 23 -15.00 3.45 4.32
N ARG A 24 -15.04 2.63 3.27
CA ARG A 24 -15.44 1.22 3.37
C ARG A 24 -15.02 0.42 2.14
N VAL A 25 -14.97 -0.89 2.29
CA VAL A 25 -14.97 -1.81 1.16
C VAL A 25 -16.36 -1.79 0.52
N VAL A 26 -16.44 -1.57 -0.77
CA VAL A 26 -17.69 -1.43 -1.52
C VAL A 26 -17.98 -2.61 -2.45
N TYR A 27 -16.95 -3.36 -2.82
CA TYR A 27 -17.09 -4.53 -3.69
C TYR A 27 -16.02 -5.56 -3.40
N THR A 28 -16.39 -6.83 -3.42
CA THR A 28 -15.48 -7.97 -3.33
C THR A 28 -15.93 -9.08 -4.28
N ASN A 29 -15.00 -9.64 -5.04
CA ASN A 29 -15.20 -10.82 -5.86
C ASN A 29 -14.04 -11.80 -5.65
N PRO A 30 -14.21 -12.83 -4.80
CA PRO A 30 -13.15 -13.80 -4.53
C PRO A 30 -12.73 -14.63 -5.74
N GLU A 31 -13.64 -14.90 -6.68
CA GLU A 31 -13.38 -15.70 -7.88
C GLU A 31 -12.39 -14.98 -8.80
N GLU A 32 -12.60 -13.68 -9.01
CA GLU A 32 -11.72 -12.82 -9.80
C GLU A 32 -10.56 -12.27 -8.96
N GLY A 33 -10.58 -12.45 -7.64
CA GLY A 33 -9.61 -11.89 -6.72
C GLY A 33 -9.70 -10.38 -6.57
N GLN A 34 -10.86 -9.77 -6.89
CA GLN A 34 -11.02 -8.33 -6.92
C GLN A 34 -11.62 -7.77 -5.63
N ILE A 35 -11.02 -6.69 -5.12
CA ILE A 35 -11.51 -5.96 -3.95
C ILE A 35 -11.50 -4.47 -4.30
N VAL A 36 -12.59 -3.77 -4.02
CA VAL A 36 -12.69 -2.32 -4.24
C VAL A 36 -13.17 -1.65 -2.96
N GLY A 37 -12.46 -0.63 -2.53
CA GLY A 37 -12.82 0.21 -1.39
C GLY A 37 -12.82 1.69 -1.76
N THR A 38 -13.53 2.48 -0.97
CA THR A 38 -13.49 3.95 -1.02
C THR A 38 -12.91 4.48 0.27
N GLY A 39 -12.02 5.45 0.17
CA GLY A 39 -11.34 6.08 1.30
C GLY A 39 -11.56 7.58 1.36
N ASP A 40 -11.61 8.10 2.59
CA ASP A 40 -11.67 9.52 2.94
C ASP A 40 -10.70 9.75 4.11
N GLU A 41 -9.52 10.28 3.83
CA GLU A 41 -8.45 10.45 4.82
C GLU A 41 -7.88 11.87 4.81
N TRP A 42 -7.13 12.22 5.85
CA TRP A 42 -6.45 13.51 5.92
C TRP A 42 -4.99 13.40 5.49
N ILE A 43 -4.59 14.27 4.57
CA ILE A 43 -3.18 14.51 4.26
C ILE A 43 -2.76 15.83 4.90
N VAL A 44 -1.76 15.80 5.75
CA VAL A 44 -1.19 16.99 6.40
C VAL A 44 0.04 17.43 5.62
N PHE A 45 -0.01 18.63 5.09
CA PHE A 45 1.09 19.27 4.35
C PHE A 45 2.09 19.95 5.28
N SER A 46 1.58 20.66 6.27
CA SER A 46 2.37 21.24 7.33
C SER A 46 1.53 21.41 8.60
N SER A 47 2.21 21.30 9.73
CA SER A 47 1.63 21.53 11.05
C SER A 47 2.56 22.41 11.86
N SER A 48 2.04 23.51 12.38
CA SER A 48 2.72 24.39 13.33
C SER A 48 1.76 24.75 14.46
N ALA A 49 2.28 25.36 15.52
CA ALA A 49 1.47 25.75 16.68
C ALA A 49 0.29 26.67 16.34
N LEU A 50 0.42 27.44 15.25
CA LEU A 50 -0.56 28.44 14.84
C LEU A 50 -1.25 28.13 13.51
N SER A 51 -0.84 27.10 12.78
CA SER A 51 -1.36 26.81 11.44
C SER A 51 -1.28 25.32 11.12
N LEU A 52 -2.42 24.76 10.70
CA LEU A 52 -2.55 23.42 10.18
C LEU A 52 -2.98 23.45 8.72
N ASP A 53 -2.04 23.10 7.82
CA ASP A 53 -2.32 23.00 6.38
C ASP A 53 -2.55 21.54 6.01
N ARG A 54 -3.79 21.19 5.68
CA ARG A 54 -4.23 19.83 5.39
C ARG A 54 -5.32 19.81 4.32
N THR A 55 -5.48 18.65 3.70
CA THR A 55 -6.60 18.37 2.79
C THR A 55 -7.23 17.02 3.12
N LYS A 56 -8.50 16.88 2.83
CA LYS A 56 -9.08 15.53 2.72
C LYS A 56 -8.80 14.99 1.33
N ILE A 57 -8.30 13.77 1.28
CA ILE A 57 -8.19 12.98 0.05
C ILE A 57 -9.34 11.97 0.02
N LEU A 58 -10.12 12.00 -1.05
CA LEU A 58 -11.12 10.98 -1.37
C LEU A 58 -10.56 10.16 -2.52
N TYR A 59 -10.62 8.85 -2.41
CA TYR A 59 -10.04 7.95 -3.41
C TYR A 59 -10.82 6.64 -3.49
N GLN A 60 -10.65 5.94 -4.60
CA GLN A 60 -11.01 4.56 -4.76
C GLN A 60 -9.73 3.71 -4.75
N LEU A 61 -9.75 2.66 -3.95
CA LEU A 61 -8.67 1.68 -3.88
C LEU A 61 -9.15 0.39 -4.51
N SER A 62 -8.56 0.01 -5.64
CA SER A 62 -8.86 -1.23 -6.36
C SER A 62 -7.68 -2.18 -6.22
N VAL A 63 -7.93 -3.41 -5.78
CA VAL A 63 -6.91 -4.45 -5.67
C VAL A 63 -7.36 -5.68 -6.42
N VAL A 64 -6.44 -6.26 -7.20
CA VAL A 64 -6.62 -7.53 -7.89
C VAL A 64 -5.56 -8.51 -7.41
N CYS A 65 -5.99 -9.61 -6.79
CA CYS A 65 -5.16 -10.67 -6.25
C CYS A 65 -5.11 -11.86 -7.20
N ALA A 66 -3.96 -12.13 -7.79
CA ALA A 66 -3.63 -13.35 -8.52
C ALA A 66 -2.88 -14.34 -7.61
N PRO A 67 -2.59 -15.60 -8.04
CA PRO A 67 -1.92 -16.59 -7.20
C PRO A 67 -0.60 -16.15 -6.56
N GLU A 68 0.18 -15.33 -7.26
CA GLU A 68 1.52 -14.90 -6.82
C GLU A 68 1.71 -13.38 -6.82
N LYS A 69 0.68 -12.63 -7.18
CA LYS A 69 0.78 -11.19 -7.39
C LYS A 69 -0.49 -10.47 -6.97
N CYS A 70 -0.33 -9.35 -6.25
CA CYS A 70 -1.39 -8.36 -6.09
C CYS A 70 -1.06 -7.09 -6.88
N THR A 71 -2.04 -6.58 -7.58
CA THR A 71 -1.97 -5.26 -8.23
C THR A 71 -2.90 -4.32 -7.48
N MET A 72 -2.39 -3.17 -7.08
CA MET A 72 -3.14 -2.14 -6.38
C MET A 72 -3.17 -0.86 -7.20
N GLU A 73 -4.34 -0.26 -7.32
CA GLU A 73 -4.56 1.00 -8.02
C GLU A 73 -5.32 1.96 -7.12
N VAL A 74 -4.83 3.20 -7.05
CA VAL A 74 -5.54 4.30 -6.38
C VAL A 74 -6.10 5.20 -7.46
N GLU A 75 -7.42 5.25 -7.53
CA GLU A 75 -8.16 5.92 -8.60
C GLU A 75 -9.12 6.97 -8.07
N LYS A 76 -9.66 7.78 -8.97
CA LYS A 76 -10.69 8.78 -8.69
C LYS A 76 -10.31 9.71 -7.54
N ILE A 77 -9.03 10.07 -7.49
CA ILE A 77 -8.49 10.93 -6.43
C ILE A 77 -9.08 12.31 -6.53
N ARG A 78 -9.66 12.77 -5.42
CA ARG A 78 -10.20 14.12 -5.25
C ARG A 78 -9.71 14.70 -3.93
N PHE A 79 -9.56 16.00 -3.90
CA PHE A 79 -9.11 16.73 -2.72
C PHE A 79 -10.17 17.74 -2.29
N ASN A 80 -10.50 17.73 -1.00
CA ASN A 80 -11.31 18.75 -0.35
C ASN A 80 -10.36 19.57 0.54
N TYR A 81 -9.90 20.69 0.00
CA TYR A 81 -8.95 21.58 0.66
C TYR A 81 -9.69 22.70 1.42
N ARG A 82 -9.05 23.27 2.43
CA ARG A 82 -9.62 24.33 3.28
C ARG A 82 -11.05 24.02 3.75
N GLU A 83 -11.19 22.84 4.38
CA GLU A 83 -12.48 22.36 4.92
C GLU A 83 -13.59 22.22 3.84
N GLY A 84 -13.18 21.91 2.62
CA GLY A 84 -14.10 21.67 1.50
C GLY A 84 -14.51 22.92 0.74
N LYS A 85 -13.95 24.09 1.08
CA LYS A 85 -14.17 25.34 0.30
C LYS A 85 -13.56 25.25 -1.10
N GLU A 86 -12.48 24.52 -1.24
CA GLU A 86 -11.78 24.30 -2.50
C GLU A 86 -11.76 22.80 -2.80
N LYS A 87 -12.15 22.44 -4.02
CA LYS A 87 -12.21 21.03 -4.47
C LYS A 87 -11.38 20.90 -5.74
N TYR A 88 -10.54 19.87 -5.78
CA TYR A 88 -9.65 19.60 -6.90
C TYR A 88 -9.65 18.11 -7.23
N THR A 89 -9.43 17.79 -8.51
CA THR A 89 -9.05 16.43 -8.92
C THR A 89 -7.52 16.30 -8.93
N ALA A 90 -7.00 15.07 -9.06
CA ALA A 90 -5.56 14.86 -9.16
C ALA A 90 -4.99 15.54 -10.41
N GLU A 91 -5.72 15.46 -11.52
CA GLU A 91 -5.37 16.05 -12.82
C GLU A 91 -5.33 17.57 -12.79
N GLU A 92 -6.03 18.19 -11.87
CA GLU A 92 -6.02 19.64 -11.71
C GLU A 92 -4.94 20.12 -10.75
N TRP A 93 -4.60 19.34 -9.72
CA TRP A 93 -3.83 19.85 -8.58
C TRP A 93 -2.39 19.33 -8.48
N ILE A 94 -2.16 18.06 -8.81
CA ILE A 94 -0.85 17.42 -8.62
C ILE A 94 -0.07 17.14 -9.91
N VAL A 95 -0.46 17.78 -11.00
CA VAL A 95 0.19 17.63 -12.30
C VAL A 95 1.52 18.39 -12.39
N ASP A 96 2.33 18.03 -13.38
CA ASP A 96 3.64 18.61 -13.66
C ASP A 96 3.62 20.14 -13.75
N LYS A 97 2.56 20.71 -14.29
CA LYS A 97 2.38 22.16 -14.43
C LYS A 97 2.56 22.91 -13.11
N TYR A 98 2.12 22.33 -12.02
CA TYR A 98 2.21 22.92 -10.67
C TYR A 98 3.38 22.37 -9.86
N ALA A 99 3.70 21.10 -10.05
CA ALA A 99 4.72 20.42 -9.26
C ALA A 99 6.15 20.69 -9.75
N LEU A 100 6.34 20.93 -11.04
CA LEU A 100 7.66 21.10 -11.64
C LEU A 100 7.92 22.54 -12.11
N ASN A 101 9.19 22.92 -12.14
CA ASN A 101 9.63 24.16 -12.77
C ASN A 101 9.38 24.13 -14.30
N LYS A 102 9.51 25.28 -14.97
CA LYS A 102 9.31 25.40 -16.43
C LYS A 102 10.16 24.43 -17.25
N ALA A 103 11.36 24.12 -16.78
CA ALA A 103 12.28 23.17 -17.44
C ALA A 103 11.98 21.69 -17.09
N LYS A 104 10.98 21.40 -16.24
CA LYS A 104 10.61 20.06 -15.73
C LYS A 104 11.76 19.28 -15.08
N THR A 105 12.76 19.99 -14.56
CA THR A 105 13.97 19.38 -13.97
C THR A 105 13.95 19.32 -12.45
N LYS A 106 13.12 20.16 -11.80
CA LYS A 106 13.08 20.26 -10.34
C LYS A 106 11.66 20.53 -9.83
N LEU A 107 11.36 19.98 -8.66
CA LEU A 107 10.12 20.25 -7.93
C LEU A 107 10.06 21.73 -7.48
N VAL A 108 8.94 22.38 -7.69
CA VAL A 108 8.69 23.76 -7.26
C VAL A 108 8.45 23.77 -5.75
N ARG A 109 9.27 24.54 -5.03
CA ARG A 109 9.12 24.71 -3.58
C ARG A 109 7.76 25.29 -3.25
N GLY A 110 6.98 24.63 -2.42
CA GLY A 110 5.62 25.07 -2.03
C GLY A 110 4.52 24.32 -2.77
N LEU A 111 4.42 24.41 -4.08
CA LEU A 111 3.36 23.75 -4.86
C LEU A 111 3.58 22.24 -4.97
N ALA A 112 4.82 21.80 -5.09
CA ALA A 112 5.17 20.38 -5.13
C ALA A 112 4.85 19.61 -3.83
N LYS A 113 4.59 20.30 -2.72
CA LYS A 113 4.21 19.67 -1.46
C LYS A 113 2.94 18.81 -1.60
N TRP A 114 1.98 19.26 -2.39
CA TRP A 114 0.73 18.53 -2.62
C TRP A 114 0.98 17.21 -3.33
N ARG A 115 1.72 17.25 -4.45
CA ARG A 115 2.10 16.04 -5.18
C ARG A 115 2.92 15.09 -4.31
N ARG A 116 3.98 15.58 -3.66
CA ARG A 116 4.86 14.76 -2.82
C ARG A 116 4.07 14.07 -1.70
N LYS A 117 3.24 14.82 -0.99
CA LYS A 117 2.43 14.26 0.11
C LYS A 117 1.34 13.29 -0.37
N THR A 118 0.83 13.46 -1.59
CA THR A 118 -0.07 12.48 -2.18
C THR A 118 0.67 11.20 -2.58
N VAL A 119 1.90 11.32 -3.11
CA VAL A 119 2.75 10.15 -3.41
C VAL A 119 3.11 9.44 -2.11
N ASP A 120 3.60 10.15 -1.08
CA ASP A 120 3.89 9.59 0.25
C ASP A 120 2.67 8.81 0.82
N PHE A 121 1.46 9.34 0.61
CA PHE A 121 0.22 8.70 1.04
C PHE A 121 -0.07 7.39 0.27
N VAL A 122 0.11 7.37 -1.04
CA VAL A 122 -0.06 6.16 -1.87
C VAL A 122 1.00 5.12 -1.53
N ASP A 123 2.24 5.55 -1.31
CA ASP A 123 3.33 4.67 -0.87
C ASP A 123 3.03 4.04 0.50
N ASP A 124 2.44 4.79 1.44
CA ASP A 124 2.00 4.27 2.74
C ASP A 124 0.89 3.21 2.60
N LEU A 125 -0.06 3.40 1.66
CA LEU A 125 -1.05 2.37 1.33
C LEU A 125 -0.38 1.11 0.77
N ALA A 126 0.56 1.27 -0.16
CA ALA A 126 1.28 0.15 -0.78
C ALA A 126 2.11 -0.62 0.26
N LEU A 127 2.80 0.10 1.15
CA LEU A 127 3.58 -0.49 2.23
C LEU A 127 2.69 -1.29 3.19
N GLY A 128 1.56 -0.73 3.60
CA GLY A 128 0.62 -1.42 4.48
C GLY A 128 0.05 -2.70 3.86
N ALA A 129 -0.25 -2.70 2.55
CA ALA A 129 -0.67 -3.90 1.82
C ALA A 129 0.46 -4.94 1.75
N ALA A 130 1.70 -4.50 1.48
CA ALA A 130 2.87 -5.38 1.44
C ALA A 130 3.15 -6.01 2.81
N GLU A 131 3.05 -5.25 3.90
CA GLU A 131 3.19 -5.75 5.27
C GLU A 131 2.11 -6.79 5.61
N ALA A 132 0.86 -6.57 5.22
CA ALA A 132 -0.22 -7.53 5.42
C ALA A 132 0.03 -8.86 4.69
N LEU A 133 0.70 -8.82 3.55
CA LEU A 133 1.10 -10.01 2.80
C LEU A 133 2.33 -10.69 3.41
N SER A 134 3.34 -9.94 3.86
CA SER A 134 4.59 -10.47 4.39
C SER A 134 4.47 -11.02 5.81
N ALA A 135 3.64 -10.44 6.66
CA ALA A 135 3.40 -10.92 8.03
C ALA A 135 2.99 -12.39 8.10
N SER A 136 2.48 -12.94 7.02
CA SER A 136 2.08 -14.33 6.93
C SER A 136 3.16 -15.29 6.46
N THR A 137 4.07 -14.83 5.65
CA THR A 137 5.23 -15.64 5.28
C THR A 137 6.04 -15.97 6.54
N ALA A 138 6.17 -14.98 7.45
CA ALA A 138 6.81 -15.17 8.75
C ALA A 138 6.02 -16.14 9.66
N LYS A 139 4.67 -16.01 9.72
CA LYS A 139 3.83 -16.88 10.53
C LYS A 139 3.79 -18.32 10.01
N LYS A 140 3.69 -18.47 8.68
CA LYS A 140 3.71 -19.79 8.03
C LYS A 140 5.09 -20.45 8.08
N ALA A 141 6.16 -19.66 8.07
CA ALA A 141 7.53 -20.15 8.31
C ALA A 141 7.74 -20.57 9.76
N ALA A 142 7.15 -19.85 10.72
CA ALA A 142 7.18 -20.21 12.15
C ALA A 142 6.35 -21.48 12.42
N GLU A 143 5.13 -21.58 11.90
CA GLU A 143 4.29 -22.78 12.03
C GLU A 143 4.90 -24.01 11.32
N ALA A 144 5.56 -23.81 10.16
CA ALA A 144 6.28 -24.88 9.46
C ALA A 144 7.58 -25.27 10.18
N ALA A 145 8.21 -24.36 10.91
CA ALA A 145 9.36 -24.64 11.76
C ALA A 145 8.96 -25.42 13.01
N GLU A 146 7.87 -25.03 13.68
CA GLU A 146 7.32 -25.76 14.84
C GLU A 146 6.87 -27.17 14.46
N GLN A 147 6.22 -27.35 13.28
CA GLN A 147 5.84 -28.69 12.80
C GLN A 147 7.05 -29.55 12.39
N LYS A 148 8.17 -28.94 11.98
CA LYS A 148 9.43 -29.67 11.70
C LYS A 148 10.19 -30.01 12.96
N GLU A 149 10.12 -29.17 13.99
CA GLU A 149 10.71 -29.47 15.29
C GLU A 149 9.95 -30.61 16.02
N ALA A 150 8.61 -30.55 16.02
CA ALA A 150 7.78 -31.62 16.59
C ALA A 150 7.97 -32.97 15.87
N LYS A 151 8.30 -33.00 14.57
CA LYS A 151 8.65 -34.21 13.82
C LYS A 151 10.10 -34.64 13.98
N LYS A 152 10.96 -33.75 14.48
CA LYS A 152 12.40 -34.04 14.66
C LYS A 152 12.74 -34.59 16.04
N GLU A 153 11.88 -34.34 17.03
CA GLU A 153 12.02 -35.02 18.36
C GLU A 153 11.70 -36.52 18.31
N GLU A 154 10.94 -36.98 17.31
CA GLU A 154 10.63 -38.42 17.14
C GLU A 154 11.71 -39.21 16.39
N LYS A 155 12.72 -38.53 15.81
CA LYS A 155 13.88 -39.21 15.21
C LYS A 155 15.16 -38.51 15.62
N SER A 156 15.64 -38.95 16.79
CA SER A 156 16.93 -38.62 17.38
C SER A 156 18.10 -38.79 16.41
N VAL A 157 19.04 -37.83 16.57
CA VAL A 157 20.50 -37.92 16.41
C VAL A 157 21.09 -37.64 15.03
N VAL A 158 21.93 -36.60 15.05
CA VAL A 158 23.12 -36.26 14.25
C VAL A 158 22.96 -35.22 13.13
N ASN A 159 23.50 -34.10 13.43
CA ASN A 159 24.48 -33.25 12.75
C ASN A 159 24.08 -31.83 12.29
N SER A 160 24.94 -30.96 12.68
CA SER A 160 24.94 -29.49 12.60
C SER A 160 25.10 -28.91 11.18
N GLY A 161 24.49 -27.76 10.93
CA GLY A 161 24.82 -26.91 9.78
C GLY A 161 23.85 -25.73 9.61
N PRO A 162 24.20 -24.64 8.97
CA PRO A 162 24.06 -23.26 9.45
C PRO A 162 22.83 -22.48 8.98
N ILE A 163 22.61 -21.39 9.70
CA ILE A 163 21.59 -20.35 9.63
C ILE A 163 21.48 -19.70 8.23
N VAL A 164 20.25 -19.61 7.68
CA VAL A 164 19.95 -18.83 6.48
C VAL A 164 19.01 -17.68 6.82
N ILE A 165 19.46 -16.50 6.46
CA ILE A 165 18.80 -15.20 6.63
C ILE A 165 17.70 -15.07 5.58
N ALA A 166 16.50 -14.60 5.99
CA ALA A 166 15.35 -14.39 5.13
C ALA A 166 15.55 -13.21 4.14
N PRO A 167 15.02 -13.31 2.92
CA PRO A 167 15.18 -12.25 1.92
C PRO A 167 14.20 -11.11 2.10
N LYS A 168 14.73 -9.93 1.86
CA LYS A 168 14.07 -8.62 1.86
C LYS A 168 13.14 -8.50 0.65
N ALA A 169 11.90 -8.07 0.86
CA ALA A 169 10.99 -7.78 -0.24
C ALA A 169 11.43 -6.50 -0.97
N GLU A 170 11.64 -6.58 -2.27
CA GLU A 170 11.82 -5.39 -3.11
C GLU A 170 10.45 -4.90 -3.60
N VAL A 171 10.16 -3.65 -3.27
CA VAL A 171 9.00 -2.92 -3.78
C VAL A 171 9.47 -2.10 -4.97
N GLU A 172 9.14 -2.52 -6.18
CA GLU A 172 9.37 -1.70 -7.36
C GLU A 172 8.20 -0.74 -7.54
N VAL A 173 8.40 0.49 -7.10
CA VAL A 173 7.46 1.59 -7.31
C VAL A 173 7.71 2.17 -8.69
N LYS A 174 6.94 1.73 -9.68
CA LYS A 174 6.82 2.46 -10.94
C LYS A 174 5.72 3.48 -10.77
N THR A 175 6.09 4.73 -10.68
CA THR A 175 5.15 5.86 -10.77
C THR A 175 4.94 6.21 -12.25
N PRO A 176 3.85 5.79 -12.89
CA PRO A 176 3.46 6.39 -14.17
C PRO A 176 2.91 7.78 -13.88
N ALA A 177 3.20 8.73 -14.76
CA ALA A 177 2.86 10.14 -14.57
C ALA A 177 1.34 10.41 -14.50
N GLU A 178 0.47 9.42 -14.71
CA GLU A 178 -0.97 9.68 -14.90
C GLU A 178 -1.96 8.75 -14.19
N THR A 179 -1.58 7.59 -13.68
CA THR A 179 -2.57 6.65 -13.12
C THR A 179 -2.13 5.95 -11.86
N GLY A 180 -1.59 6.52 -10.86
CA GLY A 180 -1.30 5.98 -9.53
C GLY A 180 -1.37 4.43 -9.35
N LYS A 181 -0.76 3.69 -10.29
CA LYS A 181 -0.75 2.24 -10.34
C LYS A 181 0.47 1.73 -9.60
N VAL A 182 0.28 1.03 -8.51
CA VAL A 182 1.36 0.41 -7.75
C VAL A 182 1.24 -1.10 -7.88
N THR A 183 2.28 -1.74 -8.39
CA THR A 183 2.34 -3.19 -8.46
C THR A 183 3.26 -3.71 -7.36
N VAL A 184 2.70 -4.45 -6.43
CA VAL A 184 3.45 -5.15 -5.37
C VAL A 184 3.74 -6.57 -5.86
N ILE A 185 5.00 -6.90 -6.03
CA ILE A 185 5.45 -8.25 -6.43
C ILE A 185 6.09 -8.90 -5.21
N PRO A 186 5.57 -9.99 -4.67
CA PRO A 186 6.28 -10.74 -3.63
C PRO A 186 7.58 -11.33 -4.19
N ALA A 187 8.65 -11.24 -3.42
CA ALA A 187 9.94 -11.79 -3.77
C ALA A 187 9.85 -13.32 -3.93
N THR A 188 10.33 -13.84 -5.05
CA THR A 188 10.51 -15.29 -5.25
C THR A 188 11.66 -15.78 -4.38
N PRO A 189 11.55 -16.91 -3.67
CA PRO A 189 12.69 -17.48 -2.96
C PRO A 189 13.75 -17.93 -3.96
N LEU A 190 14.96 -17.41 -3.81
CA LEU A 190 16.14 -17.95 -4.51
C LEU A 190 16.38 -19.37 -4.01
N THR A 191 16.24 -20.33 -4.89
CA THR A 191 16.75 -21.69 -4.70
C THR A 191 18.26 -21.69 -4.91
N PRO A 192 18.99 -22.53 -4.19
CA PRO A 192 20.46 -22.59 -4.18
C PRO A 192 21.07 -22.98 -5.53
#